data_a96e9b86aaf97ff67c5e60f9b009c148
#
_entry.id   a96e9b86aaf97ff67c5e60f9b009c148
#
_cell.length_a   1.000
_cell.length_b   1.000
_cell.length_c   1.000
_cell.angle_alpha   90.00
_cell.angle_beta   90.00
_cell.angle_gamma   90.00
#
_symmetry.space_group_name_H-M   'P 1'
#
loop_
_entity.id
_entity.type
_entity.pdbx_description
1 polymer ?
#
loop_
_entity_poly.entity_id
_entity_poly.type
_entity_poly.pdbx_seq_one_letter_code
_entity_poly.pdbx_strand_id
1 'polypeptide(L)'
;MTTNPTKTMKYKSKTFFIKVLPNMEYSNVNVIISKKIVKTSVVRNKYKRRLKEVLRKYYSKDLTNLEFYLYTNKNILNLTFWDIKDELSLIMKKIR
;
A
#
# COMPACT_ATOMS: atom_id res chain seq x y z
N MET A 1 -23.26 -21.36 -4.60
CA MET A 1 -22.44 -21.07 -4.13
C MET A 1 -22.03 -19.84 -4.08
N THR A 2 -21.54 -19.54 -3.42
CA THR A 2 -21.24 -18.33 -3.20
C THR A 2 -19.93 -17.97 -3.53
N THR A 3 -19.78 -17.10 -4.34
CA THR A 3 -18.53 -16.61 -4.54
C THR A 3 -18.07 -16.00 -3.29
N ASN A 4 -16.88 -16.14 -3.02
CA ASN A 4 -16.30 -15.54 -1.88
C ASN A 4 -15.88 -14.13 -2.22
N PRO A 5 -16.70 -13.15 -1.87
CA PRO A 5 -16.38 -11.75 -2.21
C PRO A 5 -15.22 -11.20 -1.40
N THR A 6 -14.75 -11.95 -0.41
CA THR A 6 -13.67 -11.49 0.44
C THR A 6 -12.34 -12.12 0.09
N LYS A 7 -12.23 -12.68 -1.09
CA LYS A 7 -10.97 -13.26 -1.51
C LYS A 7 -9.86 -12.21 -1.48
N THR A 8 -8.87 -12.45 -0.63
CA THR A 8 -7.73 -11.56 -0.49
C THR A 8 -6.73 -11.79 -1.59
N MET A 9 -6.34 -10.72 -2.25
CA MET A 9 -5.29 -10.78 -3.25
C MET A 9 -4.03 -10.19 -2.64
N LYS A 10 -2.90 -10.85 -2.88
CA LYS A 10 -1.62 -10.45 -2.31
C LYS A 10 -0.60 -10.19 -3.40
N TYR A 11 0.14 -9.12 -3.24
CA TYR A 11 1.19 -8.73 -4.17
C TYR A 11 2.44 -8.37 -3.37
N LYS A 12 3.59 -8.70 -3.91
CA LYS A 12 4.84 -8.47 -3.21
C LYS A 12 5.87 -7.85 -4.14
N SER A 13 6.62 -6.89 -3.62
CA SER A 13 7.76 -6.33 -4.32
C SER A 13 8.96 -6.37 -3.39
N LYS A 14 10.07 -5.75 -3.80
CA LYS A 14 11.29 -5.72 -3.00
C LYS A 14 11.10 -5.07 -1.64
N THR A 15 10.29 -4.00 -1.58
CA THR A 15 10.08 -3.22 -0.35
C THR A 15 8.70 -3.40 0.22
N PHE A 16 7.70 -3.61 -0.63
CA PHE A 16 6.29 -3.57 -0.23
C PHE A 16 5.61 -4.93 -0.31
N PHE A 17 4.69 -5.13 0.60
CA PHE A 17 3.76 -6.23 0.55
C PHE A 17 2.36 -5.64 0.62
N ILE A 18 1.52 -6.02 -0.33
CA ILE A 18 0.19 -5.44 -0.47
C ILE A 18 -0.87 -6.52 -0.37
N LYS A 19 -1.89 -6.25 0.44
CA LYS A 19 -3.10 -7.05 0.50
C LYS A 19 -4.26 -6.20 -0.01
N VAL A 20 -5.07 -6.77 -0.87
CA VAL A 20 -6.22 -6.09 -1.43
C VAL A 20 -7.46 -6.95 -1.21
N LEU A 21 -8.50 -6.36 -0.63
CA LEU A 21 -9.78 -7.02 -0.45
C LEU A 21 -10.86 -6.19 -1.13
N PRO A 22 -11.84 -6.84 -1.79
CA PRO A 22 -12.97 -6.12 -2.35
C PRO A 22 -13.81 -5.49 -1.23
N ASN A 23 -14.32 -4.31 -1.49
CA ASN A 23 -15.23 -3.64 -0.57
C ASN A 23 -16.28 -2.91 -1.39
N MET A 24 -17.53 -3.32 -1.24
CA MET A 24 -18.63 -2.80 -2.03
C MET A 24 -19.07 -1.39 -1.62
N GLU A 25 -18.70 -0.97 -0.41
CA GLU A 25 -19.21 0.29 0.13
C GLU A 25 -18.29 1.47 -0.03
N TYR A 26 -16.98 1.25 0.15
CA TYR A 26 -16.04 2.36 0.15
C TYR A 26 -14.64 1.91 -0.24
N SER A 27 -13.79 2.87 -0.44
CA SER A 27 -12.37 2.65 -0.66
C SER A 27 -11.61 3.01 0.61
N ASN A 28 -10.66 2.18 0.99
CA ASN A 28 -9.88 2.43 2.19
C ASN A 28 -8.42 2.07 1.92
N VAL A 29 -7.52 2.97 2.30
CA VAL A 29 -6.09 2.77 2.13
C VAL A 29 -5.44 2.80 3.50
N ASN A 30 -4.78 1.69 3.86
CA ASN A 30 -4.06 1.56 5.12
C ASN A 30 -2.59 1.34 4.86
N VAL A 31 -1.75 2.09 5.53
CA VAL A 31 -0.30 1.91 5.44
C VAL A 31 0.20 1.51 6.82
N ILE A 32 0.88 0.38 6.89
CA ILE A 32 1.36 -0.19 8.15
C ILE A 32 2.88 -0.22 8.13
N ILE A 33 3.48 0.47 9.09
CA ILE A 33 4.92 0.50 9.26
C ILE A 33 5.25 0.09 10.69
N SER A 34 6.02 -0.99 10.83
CA SER A 34 6.38 -1.52 12.14
C SER A 34 7.31 -0.59 12.90
N LYS A 35 7.17 -0.57 14.23
CA LYS A 35 8.10 0.12 15.11
C LYS A 35 9.52 -0.45 15.00
N LYS A 36 9.63 -1.69 14.60
CA LYS A 36 10.94 -2.32 14.39
C LYS A 36 11.67 -1.73 13.20
N ILE A 37 10.92 -1.22 12.24
CA ILE A 37 11.50 -0.62 11.03
C ILE A 37 11.80 0.85 11.25
N VAL A 38 10.81 1.58 11.78
CA VAL A 38 10.95 3.01 12.06
C VAL A 38 10.49 3.25 13.49
N LYS A 39 11.44 3.47 14.38
CA LYS A 39 11.16 3.57 15.81
C LYS A 39 10.38 4.81 16.20
N THR A 40 10.69 5.94 15.60
CA THR A 40 10.07 7.21 15.95
C THR A 40 8.70 7.34 15.30
N SER A 41 7.66 7.60 16.11
CA SER A 41 6.31 7.72 15.58
C SER A 41 6.15 8.90 14.63
N VAL A 42 6.87 9.99 14.87
CA VAL A 42 6.85 11.16 13.99
C VAL A 42 7.34 10.77 12.59
N VAL A 43 8.44 10.03 12.52
CA VAL A 43 9.01 9.60 11.24
C VAL A 43 8.08 8.57 10.56
N ARG A 44 7.54 7.62 11.34
CA ARG A 44 6.59 6.66 10.80
C ARG A 44 5.38 7.33 10.17
N ASN A 45 4.82 8.32 10.86
CA ASN A 45 3.67 9.05 10.35
C ASN A 45 3.98 9.83 9.09
N LYS A 46 5.19 10.34 8.99
CA LYS A 46 5.67 11.04 7.80
C LYS A 46 5.71 10.09 6.59
N TYR A 47 6.26 8.90 6.76
CA TYR A 47 6.26 7.89 5.71
C TYR A 47 4.84 7.46 5.33
N LYS A 48 3.99 7.20 6.31
CA LYS A 48 2.60 6.81 6.06
C LYS A 48 1.86 7.86 5.25
N ARG A 49 2.02 9.12 5.63
CA ARG A 49 1.37 10.23 4.93
C ARG A 49 1.84 10.31 3.48
N ARG A 50 3.14 10.17 3.27
CA ARG A 50 3.72 10.24 1.94
C ARG A 50 3.25 9.10 1.04
N LEU A 51 3.21 7.89 1.59
CA LEU A 51 2.73 6.72 0.85
C LEU A 51 1.26 6.83 0.50
N LYS A 52 0.44 7.26 1.46
CA LYS A 52 -0.99 7.49 1.21
C LYS A 52 -1.22 8.56 0.16
N GLU A 53 -0.43 9.60 0.19
CA GLU A 53 -0.52 10.70 -0.76
C GLU A 53 -0.24 10.23 -2.19
N VAL A 54 0.80 9.44 -2.38
CA VAL A 54 1.13 8.86 -3.68
C VAL A 54 -0.01 7.98 -4.17
N LEU A 55 -0.52 7.11 -3.31
CA LEU A 55 -1.59 6.20 -3.69
C LEU A 55 -2.87 6.95 -4.08
N ARG A 56 -3.24 7.95 -3.32
CA ARG A 56 -4.44 8.74 -3.60
C ARG A 56 -4.29 9.59 -4.86
N LYS A 57 -3.12 10.17 -5.04
CA LYS A 57 -2.90 11.09 -6.16
C LYS A 57 -2.85 10.36 -7.49
N TYR A 58 -2.16 9.24 -7.56
CA TYR A 58 -1.90 8.55 -8.82
C TYR A 58 -2.76 7.32 -9.06
N TYR A 59 -3.36 6.76 -8.02
CA TYR A 59 -4.05 5.47 -8.14
C TYR A 59 -5.46 5.44 -7.55
N SER A 60 -6.06 6.60 -7.29
CA SER A 60 -7.38 6.65 -6.65
C SER A 60 -8.44 5.85 -7.41
N LYS A 61 -8.40 5.85 -8.72
CA LYS A 61 -9.35 5.09 -9.52
C LYS A 61 -9.15 3.59 -9.41
N ASP A 62 -7.90 3.17 -9.28
CA ASP A 62 -7.57 1.75 -9.17
C ASP A 62 -7.91 1.19 -7.79
N LEU A 63 -8.11 2.06 -6.82
CA LEU A 63 -8.40 1.68 -5.44
C LEU A 63 -9.88 1.76 -5.09
N THR A 64 -10.73 2.09 -6.07
CA THR A 64 -12.16 2.23 -5.85
C THR A 64 -12.77 0.90 -5.45
N ASN A 65 -13.55 0.92 -4.37
CA ASN A 65 -14.21 -0.25 -3.82
C ASN A 65 -13.24 -1.36 -3.41
N LEU A 66 -12.07 -0.96 -2.90
CA LEU A 66 -11.08 -1.89 -2.39
C LEU A 66 -10.60 -1.46 -1.01
N GLU A 67 -10.35 -2.44 -0.16
CA GLU A 67 -9.58 -2.23 1.06
C GLU A 67 -8.14 -2.57 0.71
N PHE A 68 -7.28 -1.62 0.87
CA PHE A 68 -5.89 -1.72 0.47
C PHE A 68 -5.00 -1.61 1.69
N TYR A 69 -4.15 -2.62 1.89
CA TYR A 69 -3.20 -2.66 3.00
C TYR A 69 -1.79 -2.71 2.44
N LEU A 70 -1.00 -1.71 2.77
CA LEU A 70 0.38 -1.62 2.34
C LEU A 70 1.31 -1.80 3.53
N TYR A 71 2.12 -2.84 3.47
CA TYR A 71 3.16 -3.11 4.46
C TYR A 71 4.51 -2.84 3.84
N THR A 72 5.46 -2.40 4.64
CA THR A 72 6.80 -2.14 4.14
C THR A 72 7.84 -2.83 5.02
N ASN A 73 8.98 -3.12 4.43
CA ASN A 73 10.12 -3.68 5.17
C ASN A 73 11.20 -2.61 5.35
N LYS A 74 12.37 -3.02 5.88
CA LYS A 74 13.47 -2.10 6.17
C LYS A 74 14.02 -1.37 4.95
N ASN A 75 13.82 -1.93 3.78
CA ASN A 75 14.35 -1.33 2.56
C ASN A 75 13.80 0.06 2.29
N ILE A 76 12.66 0.39 2.89
CA ILE A 76 12.07 1.73 2.72
C ILE A 76 13.01 2.83 3.22
N LEU A 77 13.87 2.52 4.18
CA LEU A 77 14.82 3.48 4.73
C LEU A 77 15.91 3.87 3.72
N ASN A 78 16.08 3.06 2.69
CA ASN A 78 17.08 3.29 1.66
C ASN A 78 16.51 3.92 0.40
N LEU A 79 15.21 4.19 0.38
CA LEU A 79 14.54 4.67 -0.81
C LEU A 79 14.30 6.17 -0.78
N THR A 80 14.48 6.81 -1.94
CA THR A 80 14.08 8.19 -2.14
C THR A 80 12.59 8.18 -2.48
N PHE A 81 11.99 9.36 -2.53
CA PHE A 81 10.60 9.51 -2.94
C PHE A 81 10.36 8.90 -4.35
N TRP A 82 11.30 9.13 -5.26
CA TRP A 82 11.18 8.63 -6.62
C TRP A 82 11.26 7.11 -6.68
N ASP A 83 12.13 6.51 -5.86
CA ASP A 83 12.24 5.05 -5.75
C ASP A 83 10.93 4.44 -5.26
N ILE A 84 10.33 5.05 -4.26
CA ILE A 84 9.06 4.62 -3.71
C ILE A 84 7.97 4.66 -4.79
N LYS A 85 7.90 5.76 -5.50
CA LYS A 85 6.93 5.96 -6.57
C LYS A 85 7.08 4.93 -7.68
N ASP A 86 8.32 4.68 -8.10
CA ASP A 86 8.60 3.71 -9.15
C ASP A 86 8.23 2.29 -8.73
N GLU A 87 8.58 1.90 -7.53
CA GLU A 87 8.26 0.57 -7.05
C GLU A 87 6.77 0.36 -6.88
N LEU A 88 6.06 1.36 -6.37
CA LEU A 88 4.60 1.31 -6.28
C LEU A 88 3.96 1.20 -7.66
N SER A 89 4.50 1.91 -8.63
CA SER A 89 4.00 1.84 -10.00
C SER A 89 4.09 0.43 -10.56
N LEU A 90 5.21 -0.26 -10.32
CA LEU A 90 5.39 -1.62 -10.79
C LEU A 90 4.38 -2.59 -10.16
N ILE A 91 4.15 -2.44 -8.86
CA ILE A 91 3.23 -3.35 -8.17
C ILE A 91 1.76 -3.02 -8.50
N MET A 92 1.43 -1.77 -8.69
CA MET A 92 0.06 -1.37 -9.04
C MET A 92 -0.35 -1.85 -10.42
N LYS A 93 0.59 -2.01 -11.33
CA LYS A 93 0.31 -2.59 -12.64
C LYS A 93 -0.20 -4.03 -12.54
N LYS A 94 0.22 -4.75 -11.53
CA LYS A 94 -0.22 -6.13 -11.32
C LYS A 94 -1.64 -6.21 -10.78
N ILE A 95 -2.09 -5.15 -10.13
CA ILE A 95 -3.41 -5.10 -9.50
C ILE A 95 -4.50 -4.80 -10.53
N ARG A 96 -4.18 -4.09 -11.57
CA ARG A 96 -5.14 -3.73 -12.60
C ARG A 96 -5.67 -4.91 -13.40
#